data_e0871be6a15b79453e7e30dd48abffde
#
_entry.id   e0871be6a15b79453e7e30dd48abffde
#
_cell.length_a   1.000
_cell.length_b   1.000
_cell.length_c   1.000
_cell.angle_alpha   90.00
_cell.angle_beta   90.00
_cell.angle_gamma   90.00
#
_symmetry.space_group_name_H-M   'P 1'
#
loop_
_entity.id
_entity.type
_entity.pdbx_description
1 polymer ?
#
loop_
_entity_poly.entity_id
_entity_poly.type
_entity_poly.pdbx_seq_one_letter_code
_entity_poly.pdbx_strand_id
1 'polypeptide(L)'
;MVKHEFGIMKNNPKPSVGYDAYEPQKYNSISVDDDYIEQIVPRLNDVEFYWHSLDMPAKGLAYCGVTLIPPASIERMIEVIKPVDELSDLKQLLQKAFSENKWVIHYGL
;
A
#
# COMPACT_ATOMS: atom_id res chain seq x y z
N MET A 1 16.90 -1.96 11.20
CA MET A 1 16.13 -2.63 10.14
C MET A 1 15.02 -1.70 9.66
N VAL A 2 14.95 -1.45 8.38
CA VAL A 2 14.01 -0.51 7.78
C VAL A 2 12.75 -1.25 7.36
N LYS A 3 11.59 -0.69 7.67
CA LYS A 3 10.31 -1.36 7.41
C LYS A 3 9.30 -0.42 6.76
N HIS A 4 8.47 -1.00 5.92
CA HIS A 4 7.26 -0.39 5.41
C HIS A 4 6.06 -0.89 6.19
N GLU A 5 4.98 -0.12 6.23
CA GLU A 5 3.76 -0.53 6.93
C GLU A 5 2.57 -0.41 6.00
N PHE A 6 1.67 -1.38 6.09
CA PHE A 6 0.45 -1.42 5.27
C PHE A 6 -0.75 -1.67 6.16
N GLY A 7 -1.82 -0.94 5.93
CA GLY A 7 -3.05 -1.10 6.68
C GLY A 7 -4.29 -0.91 5.81
N ILE A 8 -5.40 -1.50 6.22
CA ILE A 8 -6.67 -1.37 5.51
C ILE A 8 -7.39 -0.14 6.03
N MET A 9 -7.84 0.73 5.13
CA MET A 9 -8.61 1.91 5.48
C MET A 9 -10.08 1.53 5.67
N LYS A 10 -10.66 1.86 6.83
CA LYS A 10 -12.06 1.56 7.12
C LYS A 10 -13.00 2.35 6.21
N ASN A 11 -12.63 3.59 5.92
CA ASN A 11 -13.40 4.48 5.05
C ASN A 11 -12.54 4.84 3.85
N ASN A 12 -13.19 5.11 2.73
CA ASN A 12 -12.48 5.58 1.53
C ASN A 12 -11.77 6.89 1.83
N PRO A 13 -10.57 7.11 1.24
CA PRO A 13 -9.92 8.41 1.37
C PRO A 13 -10.82 9.51 0.79
N LYS A 14 -10.73 10.70 1.38
CA LYS A 14 -11.53 11.84 0.96
C LYS A 14 -10.72 12.78 0.08
N PRO A 15 -11.35 13.38 -0.95
CA PRO A 15 -10.68 14.41 -1.75
C PRO A 15 -10.21 15.57 -0.87
N SER A 16 -9.08 16.17 -1.25
CA SER A 16 -8.47 17.32 -0.57
C SER A 16 -8.04 17.08 0.87
N VAL A 17 -7.95 15.82 1.29
CA VAL A 17 -7.42 15.46 2.61
C VAL A 17 -6.03 14.86 2.42
N GLY A 18 -5.05 15.37 3.18
CA GLY A 18 -3.70 14.81 3.21
C GLY A 18 -3.60 13.67 4.21
N TYR A 19 -2.84 12.66 3.85
CA TYR A 19 -2.63 11.48 4.69
C TYR A 19 -1.16 11.35 5.09
N ASP A 20 -0.50 12.47 5.32
CA ASP A 20 0.93 12.52 5.62
C ASP A 20 1.28 12.14 7.06
N ALA A 21 0.29 12.17 7.97
CA ALA A 21 0.55 11.83 9.37
C ALA A 21 0.81 10.33 9.49
N TYR A 22 1.87 9.99 10.21
CA TYR A 22 2.23 8.59 10.45
C TYR A 22 1.37 8.03 11.58
N GLU A 23 0.35 7.27 11.23
CA GLU A 23 -0.64 6.74 12.17
C GLU A 23 -0.91 5.25 11.92
N PRO A 24 0.12 4.37 11.98
CA PRO A 24 -0.07 2.97 11.61
C PRO A 24 -1.08 2.24 12.51
N GLN A 25 -1.20 2.62 13.77
CA GLN A 25 -2.15 1.99 14.69
C GLN A 25 -3.60 2.24 14.30
N LYS A 26 -3.86 3.39 13.68
CA LYS A 26 -5.21 3.74 13.22
C LYS A 26 -5.76 2.74 12.22
N TYR A 27 -4.87 2.12 11.44
CA TYR A 27 -5.24 1.19 10.37
C TYR A 27 -4.91 -0.25 10.70
N ASN A 28 -4.49 -0.52 11.93
CA ASN A 28 -4.11 -1.87 12.34
C ASN A 28 -3.06 -2.46 11.41
N SER A 29 -2.04 -1.69 11.12
CA SER A 29 -1.05 -1.98 10.08
C SER A 29 -0.14 -3.14 10.41
N ILE A 30 0.32 -3.83 9.36
CA ILE A 30 1.42 -4.80 9.45
C ILE A 30 2.71 -4.13 9.01
N SER A 31 3.84 -4.65 9.51
CA SER A 31 5.17 -4.20 9.10
C SER A 31 5.79 -5.20 8.14
N VAL A 32 6.43 -4.69 7.09
CA VAL A 32 7.10 -5.50 6.08
C VAL A 32 8.53 -5.01 5.91
N ASP A 33 9.49 -5.93 5.90
CA ASP A 33 10.89 -5.59 5.75
C ASP A 33 11.16 -4.93 4.39
N ASP A 34 11.97 -3.88 4.40
CA ASP A 34 12.32 -3.13 3.19
C ASP A 34 12.97 -3.99 2.11
N ASP A 35 13.74 -5.00 2.49
CA ASP A 35 14.40 -5.86 1.50
C ASP A 35 13.41 -6.50 0.53
N TYR A 36 12.23 -6.87 1.03
CA TYR A 36 11.20 -7.49 0.20
C TYR A 36 10.42 -6.45 -0.61
N ILE A 37 10.21 -5.27 -0.05
CA ILE A 37 9.56 -4.18 -0.77
C ILE A 37 10.43 -3.70 -1.94
N GLU A 38 11.73 -3.58 -1.71
CA GLU A 38 12.69 -3.18 -2.73
C GLU A 38 12.63 -4.09 -3.96
N GLN A 39 12.41 -5.38 -3.75
CA GLN A 39 12.30 -6.35 -4.84
C GLN A 39 11.07 -6.12 -5.74
N ILE A 40 9.98 -5.62 -5.18
CA ILE A 40 8.72 -5.48 -5.91
C ILE A 40 8.53 -4.07 -6.50
N VAL A 41 9.22 -3.06 -5.97
CA VAL A 41 9.04 -1.66 -6.42
C VAL A 41 9.17 -1.50 -7.94
N PRO A 42 10.20 -2.05 -8.61
CA PRO A 42 10.31 -1.88 -10.06
C PRO A 42 9.14 -2.51 -10.83
N ARG A 43 8.49 -3.50 -10.27
CA ARG A 43 7.37 -4.20 -10.90
C ARG A 43 6.04 -3.48 -10.69
N LEU A 44 6.02 -2.44 -9.87
CA LEU A 44 4.83 -1.64 -9.59
C LEU A 44 4.85 -0.29 -10.32
N ASN A 45 5.85 -0.01 -11.13
CA ASN A 45 6.04 1.30 -11.76
C ASN A 45 4.94 1.68 -12.74
N ASP A 46 4.15 0.72 -13.22
CA ASP A 46 3.03 0.97 -14.12
C ASP A 46 1.66 0.89 -13.44
N VAL A 47 1.66 0.67 -12.13
CA VAL A 47 0.41 0.53 -11.36
C VAL A 47 -0.01 1.91 -10.84
N GLU A 48 -1.30 2.21 -10.98
CA GLU A 48 -1.85 3.50 -10.57
C GLU A 48 -2.16 3.55 -9.09
N PHE A 49 -1.54 4.48 -8.40
CA PHE A 49 -1.75 4.75 -6.98
C PHE A 49 -2.00 6.25 -6.78
N TYR A 50 -2.10 6.67 -5.52
CA TYR A 50 -2.15 8.07 -5.13
C TYR A 50 -1.13 8.30 -4.02
N TRP A 51 -0.37 9.37 -4.13
CA TRP A 51 0.65 9.70 -3.13
C TRP A 51 0.13 10.81 -2.23
N HIS A 52 0.09 10.54 -0.91
CA HIS A 52 -0.31 11.50 0.14
C HIS A 52 -1.77 11.94 0.12
N SER A 53 -2.40 12.11 -1.03
CA SER A 53 -3.80 12.50 -1.14
C SER A 53 -4.38 12.06 -2.48
N LEU A 54 -5.70 12.07 -2.61
CA LEU A 54 -6.37 11.77 -3.88
C LEU A 54 -6.11 12.81 -4.96
N ASP A 55 -5.58 13.98 -4.57
CA ASP A 55 -5.22 15.04 -5.52
C ASP A 55 -3.88 14.78 -6.22
N MET A 56 -3.17 13.73 -5.83
CA MET A 56 -1.83 13.43 -6.35
C MET A 56 -1.76 12.01 -6.94
N PRO A 57 -2.47 11.76 -8.06
CA PRO A 57 -2.34 10.46 -8.71
C PRO A 57 -0.91 10.26 -9.21
N ALA A 58 -0.39 9.04 -9.02
CA ALA A 58 0.98 8.72 -9.39
C ALA A 58 1.07 7.24 -9.72
N LYS A 59 2.13 6.86 -10.42
CA LYS A 59 2.40 5.45 -10.72
C LYS A 59 3.53 4.95 -9.83
N GLY A 60 3.39 3.74 -9.32
CA GLY A 60 4.38 3.14 -8.44
C GLY A 60 4.19 3.51 -6.99
N LEU A 61 4.87 2.76 -6.14
CA LEU A 61 4.81 2.93 -4.69
C LEU A 61 5.66 4.14 -4.28
N ALA A 62 5.12 4.98 -3.39
CA ALA A 62 5.90 6.08 -2.81
C ALA A 62 6.86 5.48 -1.78
N TYR A 63 8.08 5.18 -2.20
CA TYR A 63 9.05 4.42 -1.41
C TYR A 63 9.36 5.10 -0.07
N CYS A 64 9.47 6.41 -0.07
CA CYS A 64 9.79 7.21 1.13
C CYS A 64 8.61 8.05 1.61
N GLY A 65 7.40 7.75 1.17
CA GLY A 65 6.22 8.55 1.49
C GLY A 65 5.02 7.70 1.81
N VAL A 66 3.84 8.28 1.62
CA VAL A 66 2.56 7.60 1.86
C VAL A 66 1.92 7.29 0.52
N THR A 67 1.48 6.05 0.34
CA THR A 67 0.74 5.61 -0.85
C THR A 67 -0.66 5.20 -0.46
N LEU A 68 -1.65 5.70 -1.20
CA LEU A 68 -3.03 5.25 -1.08
C LEU A 68 -3.30 4.29 -2.24
N ILE A 69 -3.65 3.06 -1.91
CA ILE A 69 -3.81 1.98 -2.89
C ILE A 69 -5.29 1.72 -3.09
N PRO A 70 -5.85 2.10 -4.27
CA PRO A 70 -7.27 1.89 -4.53
C PRO A 70 -7.58 0.40 -4.78
N PRO A 71 -8.81 -0.04 -4.52
CA PRO A 71 -9.19 -1.44 -4.77
C PRO A 71 -8.88 -1.90 -6.19
N ALA A 72 -9.04 -1.03 -7.18
CA ALA A 72 -8.76 -1.38 -8.58
C ALA A 72 -7.30 -1.75 -8.84
N SER A 73 -6.37 -1.26 -8.01
CA SER A 73 -4.94 -1.53 -8.16
C SER A 73 -4.46 -2.67 -7.26
N ILE A 74 -5.27 -3.09 -6.28
CA ILE A 74 -4.89 -4.14 -5.33
C ILE A 74 -4.68 -5.47 -6.04
N GLU A 75 -5.54 -5.82 -6.99
CA GLU A 75 -5.43 -7.08 -7.72
C GLU A 75 -4.09 -7.19 -8.44
N ARG A 76 -3.67 -6.15 -9.12
CA ARG A 76 -2.37 -6.13 -9.79
C ARG A 76 -1.22 -6.24 -8.80
N MET A 77 -1.33 -5.58 -7.66
CA MET A 77 -0.31 -5.65 -6.62
C MET A 77 -0.20 -7.07 -6.06
N ILE A 78 -1.33 -7.75 -5.86
CA ILE A 78 -1.33 -9.14 -5.41
C ILE A 78 -0.56 -10.02 -6.41
N GLU A 79 -0.79 -9.85 -7.71
CA GLU A 79 -0.07 -10.60 -8.73
C GLU A 79 1.44 -10.38 -8.66
N VAL A 80 1.85 -9.13 -8.43
CA VAL A 80 3.27 -8.77 -8.36
C VAL A 80 3.96 -9.39 -7.17
N ILE A 81 3.30 -9.43 -6.00
CA ILE A 81 3.91 -9.96 -4.78
C ILE A 81 3.75 -11.47 -4.64
N LYS A 82 2.89 -12.09 -5.43
CA LYS A 82 2.56 -13.51 -5.32
C LYS A 82 3.77 -14.44 -5.27
N PRO A 83 4.82 -14.26 -6.09
CA PRO A 83 5.98 -15.16 -6.04
C PRO A 83 6.93 -14.94 -4.86
N VAL A 84 6.70 -13.91 -4.04
CA VAL A 84 7.58 -13.62 -2.90
C VAL A 84 6.93 -14.16 -1.63
N ASP A 85 7.42 -15.32 -1.17
CA ASP A 85 6.82 -16.03 -0.03
C ASP A 85 6.86 -15.22 1.27
N GLU A 86 7.91 -14.42 1.46
CA GLU A 86 8.09 -13.60 2.65
C GLU A 86 7.05 -12.48 2.75
N LEU A 87 6.31 -12.23 1.68
CA LEU A 87 5.23 -11.23 1.66
C LEU A 87 3.85 -11.85 1.90
N SER A 88 3.78 -13.04 2.51
CA SER A 88 2.51 -13.73 2.74
C SER A 88 1.53 -12.91 3.59
N ASP A 89 2.01 -12.21 4.61
CA ASP A 89 1.16 -11.38 5.46
C ASP A 89 0.59 -10.19 4.67
N LEU A 90 1.41 -9.57 3.84
CA LEU A 90 0.94 -8.50 2.96
C LEU A 90 -0.08 -9.02 1.96
N LYS A 91 0.18 -10.20 1.40
CA LYS A 91 -0.75 -10.83 0.46
C LYS A 91 -2.13 -11.04 1.11
N GLN A 92 -2.16 -11.55 2.33
CA GLN A 92 -3.41 -11.76 3.06
C GLN A 92 -4.14 -10.45 3.32
N LEU A 93 -3.41 -9.41 3.72
CA LEU A 93 -3.99 -8.09 3.95
C LEU A 93 -4.60 -7.52 2.66
N LEU A 94 -3.88 -7.62 1.56
CA LEU A 94 -4.36 -7.13 0.26
C LEU A 94 -5.59 -7.92 -0.21
N GLN A 95 -5.59 -9.23 -0.04
CA GLN A 95 -6.73 -10.07 -0.40
C GLN A 95 -7.98 -9.71 0.41
N LYS A 96 -7.81 -9.45 1.70
CA LYS A 96 -8.90 -9.02 2.56
C LYS A 96 -9.45 -7.66 2.12
N ALA A 97 -8.57 -6.70 1.87
CA ALA A 97 -8.99 -5.38 1.41
C ALA A 97 -9.72 -5.46 0.08
N PHE A 98 -9.22 -6.27 -0.84
CA PHE A 98 -9.84 -6.45 -2.15
C PHE A 98 -11.24 -7.05 -2.02
N SER A 99 -11.39 -8.10 -1.20
CA SER A 99 -12.69 -8.75 -1.00
C SER A 99 -13.72 -7.84 -0.35
N GLU A 100 -13.26 -6.87 0.46
CA GLU A 100 -14.12 -5.91 1.15
C GLU A 100 -14.27 -4.60 0.37
N ASN A 101 -13.65 -4.49 -0.79
CA ASN A 101 -13.63 -3.29 -1.62
C ASN A 101 -13.12 -2.08 -0.86
N LYS A 102 -12.01 -2.24 -0.15
CA LYS A 102 -11.40 -1.19 0.67
C LYS A 102 -10.05 -0.78 0.14
N TRP A 103 -9.66 0.45 0.45
CA TRP A 103 -8.34 0.99 0.13
C TRP A 103 -7.31 0.49 1.15
N VAL A 104 -6.05 0.48 0.74
CA VAL A 104 -4.91 0.17 1.61
C VAL A 104 -4.03 1.40 1.68
N ILE A 105 -3.56 1.74 2.90
CA ILE A 105 -2.59 2.81 3.10
C ILE A 105 -1.22 2.19 3.35
N HIS A 106 -0.20 2.76 2.70
CA HIS A 106 1.18 2.33 2.83
C HIS A 106 2.01 3.49 3.38
N TYR A 107 2.77 3.20 4.42
CA TYR A 107 3.77 4.14 4.94
C TYR A 107 5.16 3.64 4.54
N GLY A 108 5.86 4.45 3.76
CA GLY A 108 7.23 4.18 3.35
C GLY A 108 8.27 4.56 4.39
N LEU A 109 9.50 4.65 3.93
CA LEU A 109 10.64 4.94 4.81
C LEU A 109 10.71 6.38 5.30
#